data_a607801784f5718e288f530a239b1a6a
#
_entry.id   a607801784f5718e288f530a239b1a6a
#
_cell.length_a   1.000
_cell.length_b   1.000
_cell.length_c   1.000
_cell.angle_alpha   90.00
_cell.angle_beta   90.00
_cell.angle_gamma   90.00
#
_symmetry.space_group_name_H-M   'P 1'
#
loop_
_entity.id
_entity.type
_entity.pdbx_description
1 polymer ?
#
loop_
_entity_poly.entity_id
_entity_poly.type
_entity_poly.pdbx_seq_one_letter_code
_entity_poly.pdbx_strand_id
1 'polypeptide(L)'
;NGAGKTTLLDCLLGDKLVTSGQVSIQGLPVTSSKLDYTRAYLSQENVIVQKLKVKELIAFFQSIYPNPLSEQEIDQLLQFDKQQKEQLAEKLSGGQKRLFSFVLTLIGRPKLIFLDEPTSAMDTSTRQRFWEIVQDLKTQGVTILYSSHYIEEVEHTADRILLLNKGELIRDTTPLAMRSEEIEKHFILPLAYKEVVEKSVLVERWVQKQDALQVVTREANAFWELLAQAGCSIQEIEVNNRSLLDTIFEETQKGDD
;
A
#
# COMPACT_ATOMS: atom_id res chain seq x y z
N ASN A 1 -3.74 -1.51 14.12
CA ASN A 1 -4.23 -2.89 14.29
C ASN A 1 -5.62 -2.86 14.94
N GLY A 2 -6.48 -3.87 14.67
CA GLY A 2 -7.82 -3.94 15.28
C GLY A 2 -8.93 -3.13 14.58
N ALA A 3 -8.64 -2.41 13.51
CA ALA A 3 -9.63 -1.61 12.78
C ALA A 3 -10.68 -2.43 11.99
N GLY A 4 -10.54 -3.77 11.91
CA GLY A 4 -11.48 -4.65 11.20
C GLY A 4 -11.07 -5.02 9.78
N LYS A 5 -9.87 -4.68 9.30
CA LYS A 5 -9.40 -4.94 7.93
C LYS A 5 -9.49 -6.42 7.54
N THR A 6 -8.86 -7.32 8.30
CA THR A 6 -8.89 -8.76 8.04
C THR A 6 -10.31 -9.33 8.13
N THR A 7 -11.13 -8.86 9.08
CA THR A 7 -12.54 -9.26 9.18
C THR A 7 -13.33 -8.87 7.94
N LEU A 8 -13.10 -7.67 7.41
CA LEU A 8 -13.71 -7.24 6.15
C LEU A 8 -13.26 -8.12 4.98
N LEU A 9 -11.97 -8.42 4.88
CA LEU A 9 -11.43 -9.33 3.86
C LEU A 9 -12.06 -10.72 3.95
N ASP A 10 -12.16 -11.30 5.15
CA ASP A 10 -12.80 -12.60 5.37
C ASP A 10 -14.28 -12.61 4.91
N CYS A 11 -15.02 -11.52 5.13
CA CYS A 11 -16.39 -11.38 4.63
C CYS A 11 -16.44 -11.28 3.10
N LEU A 12 -15.49 -10.55 2.48
CA LEU A 12 -15.38 -10.41 1.03
C LEU A 12 -14.97 -11.73 0.34
N LEU A 13 -14.21 -12.57 1.04
CA LEU A 13 -13.84 -13.90 0.57
C LEU A 13 -14.97 -14.91 0.75
N GLY A 14 -15.92 -14.65 1.62
CA GLY A 14 -17.00 -15.56 1.99
C GLY A 14 -16.62 -16.52 3.12
N ASP A 15 -15.48 -16.33 3.77
CA ASP A 15 -14.99 -17.15 4.88
C ASP A 15 -15.71 -16.81 6.20
N LYS A 16 -16.28 -15.60 6.29
CA LYS A 16 -17.14 -15.18 7.38
C LYS A 16 -18.52 -14.75 6.91
N LEU A 17 -19.54 -15.20 7.63
CA LEU A 17 -20.92 -14.75 7.42
C LEU A 17 -21.11 -13.33 7.96
N VAL A 18 -21.78 -12.49 7.17
CA VAL A 18 -22.19 -11.17 7.62
C VAL A 18 -23.42 -11.27 8.52
N THR A 19 -23.47 -10.48 9.59
CA THR A 19 -24.62 -10.45 10.52
C THR A 19 -25.84 -9.79 9.85
N SER A 20 -25.62 -8.80 8.99
CA SER A 20 -26.66 -8.10 8.25
C SER A 20 -26.10 -7.55 6.94
N GLY A 21 -26.97 -7.19 6.00
CA GLY A 21 -26.57 -6.74 4.67
C GLY A 21 -26.21 -7.89 3.73
N GLN A 22 -25.54 -7.55 2.63
CA GLN A 22 -25.10 -8.52 1.63
C GLN A 22 -23.74 -8.16 1.04
N VAL A 23 -22.97 -9.18 0.65
CA VAL A 23 -21.70 -9.01 -0.04
C VAL A 23 -21.79 -9.65 -1.41
N SER A 24 -21.42 -8.88 -2.44
CA SER A 24 -21.40 -9.37 -3.81
C SER A 24 -20.16 -8.92 -4.57
N ILE A 25 -19.67 -9.74 -5.48
CA ILE A 25 -18.56 -9.45 -6.39
C ILE A 25 -19.11 -9.54 -7.81
N GLN A 26 -19.03 -8.46 -8.57
CA GLN A 26 -19.58 -8.38 -9.95
C GLN A 26 -21.06 -8.78 -10.02
N GLY A 27 -21.85 -8.44 -8.99
CA GLY A 27 -23.27 -8.80 -8.89
C GLY A 27 -23.56 -10.23 -8.50
N LEU A 28 -22.54 -11.05 -8.24
CA LEU A 28 -22.69 -12.42 -7.76
C LEU A 28 -22.46 -12.50 -6.25
N PRO A 29 -23.22 -13.33 -5.51
CA PRO A 29 -22.88 -13.61 -4.12
C PRO A 29 -21.45 -14.15 -3.99
N VAL A 30 -20.75 -13.79 -2.91
CA VAL A 30 -19.36 -14.22 -2.70
C VAL A 30 -19.16 -15.73 -2.62
N THR A 31 -20.23 -16.47 -2.33
CA THR A 31 -20.26 -17.95 -2.29
C THR A 31 -20.47 -18.59 -3.67
N SER A 32 -20.58 -17.78 -4.73
CA SER A 32 -20.83 -18.31 -6.08
C SER A 32 -19.58 -19.01 -6.64
N SER A 33 -19.73 -20.26 -7.09
CA SER A 33 -18.66 -21.02 -7.75
C SER A 33 -18.15 -20.38 -9.05
N LYS A 34 -18.92 -19.46 -9.65
CA LYS A 34 -18.46 -18.67 -10.80
C LYS A 34 -17.29 -17.74 -10.47
N LEU A 35 -17.02 -17.50 -9.19
CA LEU A 35 -15.92 -16.68 -8.72
C LEU A 35 -14.63 -17.48 -8.43
N ASP A 36 -14.69 -18.81 -8.39
CA ASP A 36 -13.60 -19.66 -7.88
C ASP A 36 -12.26 -19.46 -8.59
N TYR A 37 -12.25 -19.29 -9.91
CA TYR A 37 -11.01 -19.05 -10.66
C TYR A 37 -10.78 -17.57 -11.02
N THR A 38 -11.64 -16.68 -10.56
CA THR A 38 -11.55 -15.25 -10.89
C THR A 38 -10.96 -14.43 -9.79
N ARG A 39 -10.87 -14.97 -8.59
CA ARG A 39 -10.34 -14.29 -7.40
C ARG A 39 -9.17 -15.06 -6.80
N ALA A 40 -8.25 -14.33 -6.18
CA ALA A 40 -7.14 -14.88 -5.43
C ALA A 40 -6.97 -14.15 -4.10
N TYR A 41 -6.38 -14.83 -3.14
CA TYR A 41 -6.10 -14.26 -1.81
C TYR A 41 -4.68 -14.59 -1.34
N LEU A 42 -3.98 -13.59 -0.88
CA LEU A 42 -2.73 -13.72 -0.16
C LEU A 42 -2.97 -13.33 1.31
N SER A 43 -3.00 -14.30 2.19
CA SER A 43 -3.14 -14.08 3.63
C SER A 43 -1.89 -13.40 4.23
N GLN A 44 -2.03 -12.81 5.41
CA GLN A 44 -0.91 -12.22 6.14
C GLN A 44 0.20 -13.24 6.42
N GLU A 45 -0.17 -14.47 6.77
CA GLU A 45 0.79 -15.55 7.00
C GLU A 45 1.23 -16.20 5.69
N ASN A 46 2.52 -16.57 5.63
CA ASN A 46 3.04 -17.34 4.51
C ASN A 46 2.66 -18.82 4.64
N VAL A 47 1.70 -19.26 3.87
CA VAL A 47 1.31 -20.67 3.78
C VAL A 47 2.21 -21.36 2.76
N ILE A 48 3.38 -21.83 3.19
CA ILE A 48 4.27 -22.64 2.34
C ILE A 48 4.18 -24.10 2.79
N VAL A 49 3.83 -24.97 1.85
CA VAL A 49 3.82 -26.43 2.09
C VAL A 49 5.26 -26.89 2.32
N GLN A 50 5.51 -27.46 3.51
CA GLN A 50 6.82 -27.98 3.89
C GLN A 50 7.23 -29.15 2.99
N LYS A 51 8.53 -29.36 2.87
CA LYS A 51 9.16 -30.47 2.14
C LYS A 51 8.93 -30.53 0.63
N LEU A 52 8.32 -29.51 0.04
CA LEU A 52 8.19 -29.37 -1.41
C LEU A 52 9.20 -28.36 -1.95
N LYS A 53 9.75 -28.66 -3.12
CA LYS A 53 10.59 -27.72 -3.86
C LYS A 53 9.76 -26.60 -4.47
N VAL A 54 10.40 -25.45 -4.72
CA VAL A 54 9.75 -24.32 -5.40
C VAL A 54 9.10 -24.76 -6.71
N LYS A 55 9.83 -25.46 -7.58
CA LYS A 55 9.30 -25.97 -8.86
C LYS A 55 8.13 -26.93 -8.72
N GLU A 56 8.12 -27.75 -7.67
CA GLU A 56 7.06 -28.72 -7.43
C GLU A 56 5.75 -28.03 -7.02
N LEU A 57 5.86 -26.97 -6.21
CA LEU A 57 4.72 -26.13 -5.87
C LEU A 57 4.19 -25.38 -7.09
N ILE A 58 5.06 -24.85 -7.95
CA ILE A 58 4.65 -24.21 -9.21
C ILE A 58 3.86 -25.20 -10.06
N ALA A 59 4.42 -26.38 -10.32
CA ALA A 59 3.77 -27.43 -11.14
C ALA A 59 2.42 -27.86 -10.53
N PHE A 60 2.34 -27.99 -9.20
CA PHE A 60 1.11 -28.32 -8.51
C PHE A 60 0.03 -27.25 -8.76
N PHE A 61 0.36 -25.96 -8.54
CA PHE A 61 -0.60 -24.89 -8.77
C PHE A 61 -0.99 -24.76 -10.24
N GLN A 62 -0.05 -24.95 -11.18
CA GLN A 62 -0.38 -24.99 -12.62
C GLN A 62 -1.36 -26.12 -12.97
N SER A 63 -1.30 -27.26 -12.28
CA SER A 63 -2.19 -28.39 -12.55
C SER A 63 -3.64 -28.17 -12.10
N ILE A 64 -3.88 -27.21 -11.18
CA ILE A 64 -5.22 -26.91 -10.63
C ILE A 64 -6.04 -26.04 -11.60
N TYR A 65 -5.38 -25.11 -12.29
CA TYR A 65 -6.07 -24.11 -13.08
C TYR A 65 -6.22 -24.51 -14.55
N PRO A 66 -7.36 -24.20 -15.18
CA PRO A 66 -7.59 -24.55 -16.59
C PRO A 66 -6.72 -23.73 -17.57
N ASN A 67 -6.29 -22.54 -17.20
CA ASN A 67 -5.45 -21.66 -18.01
C ASN A 67 -4.37 -20.99 -17.13
N PRO A 68 -3.38 -21.79 -16.65
CA PRO A 68 -2.36 -21.26 -15.75
C PRO A 68 -1.36 -20.35 -16.47
N LEU A 69 -0.61 -19.57 -15.69
CA LEU A 69 0.60 -18.93 -16.18
C LEU A 69 1.60 -20.00 -16.66
N SER A 70 2.26 -19.75 -17.78
CA SER A 70 3.37 -20.57 -18.27
C SER A 70 4.59 -20.49 -17.36
N GLU A 71 5.49 -21.45 -17.47
CA GLU A 71 6.75 -21.43 -16.72
C GLU A 71 7.55 -20.15 -17.02
N GLN A 72 7.58 -19.70 -18.28
CA GLN A 72 8.28 -18.49 -18.68
C GLN A 72 7.68 -17.23 -18.01
N GLU A 73 6.34 -17.11 -17.94
CA GLU A 73 5.69 -15.99 -17.24
C GLU A 73 6.00 -16.00 -15.74
N ILE A 74 5.96 -17.18 -15.12
CA ILE A 74 6.30 -17.34 -13.70
C ILE A 74 7.76 -16.97 -13.43
N ASP A 75 8.66 -17.36 -14.32
CA ASP A 75 10.08 -17.02 -14.23
C ASP A 75 10.32 -15.51 -14.34
N GLN A 76 9.59 -14.84 -15.21
CA GLN A 76 9.64 -13.38 -15.33
C GLN A 76 9.15 -12.70 -14.05
N LEU A 77 8.14 -13.25 -13.37
CA LEU A 77 7.62 -12.69 -12.12
C LEU A 77 8.57 -12.92 -10.94
N LEU A 78 9.06 -14.16 -10.78
CA LEU A 78 9.90 -14.54 -9.63
C LEU A 78 11.35 -14.10 -9.76
N GLN A 79 11.92 -14.16 -10.97
CA GLN A 79 13.35 -13.94 -11.23
C GLN A 79 14.26 -14.85 -10.37
N PHE A 80 13.76 -16.05 -10.04
CA PHE A 80 14.54 -17.03 -9.29
C PHE A 80 15.53 -17.76 -10.19
N ASP A 81 16.73 -17.94 -9.70
CA ASP A 81 17.73 -18.75 -10.37
C ASP A 81 17.41 -20.26 -10.30
N LYS A 82 18.21 -21.08 -11.00
CA LYS A 82 18.01 -22.53 -11.03
C LYS A 82 18.15 -23.16 -9.65
N GLN A 83 19.06 -22.66 -8.81
CA GLN A 83 19.26 -23.18 -7.46
C GLN A 83 18.06 -22.88 -6.57
N GLN A 84 17.51 -21.68 -6.65
CA GLN A 84 16.32 -21.28 -5.91
C GLN A 84 15.08 -22.10 -6.30
N LYS A 85 14.93 -22.45 -7.59
CA LYS A 85 13.84 -23.32 -8.03
C LYS A 85 13.97 -24.78 -7.56
N GLU A 86 15.19 -25.27 -7.43
CA GLU A 86 15.49 -26.65 -7.01
C GLU A 86 15.51 -26.83 -5.48
N GLN A 87 15.60 -25.77 -4.69
CA GLN A 87 15.57 -25.88 -3.23
C GLN A 87 14.16 -26.09 -2.68
N LEU A 88 14.08 -26.54 -1.44
CA LEU A 88 12.83 -26.59 -0.69
C LEU A 88 12.30 -25.17 -0.48
N ALA A 89 11.00 -24.95 -0.69
CA ALA A 89 10.38 -23.63 -0.55
C ALA A 89 10.52 -23.06 0.87
N GLU A 90 10.56 -23.91 1.88
CA GLU A 90 10.82 -23.52 3.27
C GLU A 90 12.22 -22.92 3.52
N LYS A 91 13.17 -23.10 2.60
CA LYS A 91 14.54 -22.56 2.69
C LYS A 91 14.69 -21.18 2.03
N LEU A 92 13.66 -20.68 1.36
CA LEU A 92 13.64 -19.32 0.85
C LEU A 92 13.74 -18.31 2.02
N SER A 93 14.30 -17.13 1.78
CA SER A 93 14.24 -16.02 2.75
C SER A 93 12.79 -15.59 3.02
N GLY A 94 12.56 -14.84 4.08
CA GLY A 94 11.21 -14.35 4.42
C GLY A 94 10.57 -13.57 3.27
N GLY A 95 11.30 -12.62 2.69
CA GLY A 95 10.84 -11.85 1.54
C GLY A 95 10.62 -12.71 0.29
N GLN A 96 11.54 -13.63 -0.02
CA GLN A 96 11.38 -14.57 -1.12
C GLN A 96 10.16 -15.47 -0.94
N LYS A 97 9.90 -15.96 0.27
CA LYS A 97 8.69 -16.74 0.57
C LYS A 97 7.43 -15.93 0.29
N ARG A 98 7.43 -14.67 0.71
CA ARG A 98 6.28 -13.77 0.54
C ARG A 98 6.02 -13.49 -0.95
N LEU A 99 7.06 -13.14 -1.71
CA LEU A 99 6.97 -12.95 -3.15
C LEU A 99 6.53 -14.23 -3.86
N PHE A 100 7.09 -15.37 -3.49
CA PHE A 100 6.74 -16.67 -4.04
C PHE A 100 5.27 -17.01 -3.76
N SER A 101 4.80 -16.86 -2.52
CA SER A 101 3.37 -17.04 -2.17
C SER A 101 2.46 -16.13 -2.99
N PHE A 102 2.86 -14.88 -3.22
CA PHE A 102 2.12 -13.96 -4.07
C PHE A 102 2.04 -14.46 -5.52
N VAL A 103 3.17 -14.84 -6.12
CA VAL A 103 3.19 -15.35 -7.50
C VAL A 103 2.39 -16.63 -7.65
N LEU A 104 2.37 -17.53 -6.64
CA LEU A 104 1.50 -18.69 -6.66
C LEU A 104 0.01 -18.33 -6.76
N THR A 105 -0.42 -17.23 -6.13
CA THR A 105 -1.81 -16.75 -6.23
C THR A 105 -2.15 -16.22 -7.63
N LEU A 106 -1.16 -15.83 -8.42
CA LEU A 106 -1.34 -15.29 -9.78
C LEU A 106 -1.45 -16.38 -10.85
N ILE A 107 -1.05 -17.64 -10.54
CA ILE A 107 -0.97 -18.73 -11.53
C ILE A 107 -2.28 -18.93 -12.27
N GLY A 108 -3.43 -18.79 -11.60
CA GLY A 108 -4.76 -18.92 -12.18
C GLY A 108 -5.25 -17.70 -12.97
N ARG A 109 -4.44 -16.68 -13.19
CA ARG A 109 -4.81 -15.44 -13.88
C ARG A 109 -6.06 -14.76 -13.27
N PRO A 110 -6.07 -14.48 -11.95
CA PRO A 110 -7.22 -13.88 -11.29
C PRO A 110 -7.52 -12.48 -11.82
N LYS A 111 -8.78 -12.09 -11.80
CA LYS A 111 -9.23 -10.73 -12.14
C LYS A 111 -9.41 -9.84 -10.91
N LEU A 112 -9.50 -10.45 -9.74
CA LEU A 112 -9.63 -9.80 -8.44
C LEU A 112 -8.67 -10.45 -7.46
N ILE A 113 -7.83 -9.63 -6.82
CA ILE A 113 -6.82 -10.12 -5.87
C ILE A 113 -7.04 -9.40 -4.54
N PHE A 114 -7.10 -10.18 -3.47
CA PHE A 114 -7.11 -9.69 -2.10
C PHE A 114 -5.74 -9.96 -1.47
N LEU A 115 -5.15 -8.94 -0.85
CA LEU A 115 -3.82 -9.04 -0.24
C LEU A 115 -3.89 -8.48 1.20
N ASP A 116 -3.61 -9.33 2.18
CA ASP A 116 -3.56 -8.88 3.57
C ASP A 116 -2.11 -8.63 3.98
N GLU A 117 -1.77 -7.34 4.18
CA GLU A 117 -0.43 -6.85 4.51
C GLU A 117 0.69 -7.49 3.66
N PRO A 118 0.62 -7.34 2.31
CA PRO A 118 1.41 -8.15 1.39
C PRO A 118 2.93 -7.94 1.51
N THR A 119 3.39 -6.76 1.88
CA THR A 119 4.80 -6.38 1.91
C THR A 119 5.46 -6.58 3.28
N SER A 120 4.71 -7.10 4.27
CA SER A 120 5.26 -7.44 5.56
C SER A 120 6.41 -8.44 5.43
N ALA A 121 7.53 -8.21 6.14
CA ALA A 121 8.74 -9.02 6.10
C ALA A 121 9.51 -9.06 4.76
N MET A 122 9.19 -8.19 3.80
CA MET A 122 9.99 -8.01 2.58
C MET A 122 11.12 -7.01 2.82
N ASP A 123 12.32 -7.32 2.29
CA ASP A 123 13.38 -6.34 2.12
C ASP A 123 13.04 -5.36 0.99
N THR A 124 13.83 -4.28 0.88
CA THR A 124 13.57 -3.19 -0.08
C THR A 124 13.51 -3.69 -1.53
N SER A 125 14.41 -4.58 -1.94
CA SER A 125 14.47 -5.07 -3.32
C SER A 125 13.28 -5.98 -3.66
N THR A 126 12.93 -6.89 -2.75
CA THR A 126 11.77 -7.76 -2.91
C THR A 126 10.46 -6.98 -2.91
N ARG A 127 10.36 -5.94 -2.06
CA ARG A 127 9.21 -5.03 -2.00
C ARG A 127 9.05 -4.23 -3.28
N GLN A 128 10.14 -3.71 -3.83
CA GLN A 128 10.11 -3.01 -5.12
C GLN A 128 9.60 -3.96 -6.21
N ARG A 129 10.13 -5.17 -6.30
CA ARG A 129 9.69 -6.18 -7.27
C ARG A 129 8.22 -6.52 -7.13
N PHE A 130 7.72 -6.68 -5.90
CA PHE A 130 6.31 -6.91 -5.63
C PHE A 130 5.43 -5.79 -6.23
N TRP A 131 5.78 -4.52 -6.00
CA TRP A 131 5.01 -3.39 -6.49
C TRP A 131 5.09 -3.20 -8.01
N GLU A 132 6.21 -3.56 -8.63
CA GLU A 132 6.33 -3.64 -10.09
C GLU A 132 5.30 -4.63 -10.67
N ILE A 133 5.20 -5.84 -10.10
CA ILE A 133 4.22 -6.84 -10.52
C ILE A 133 2.78 -6.33 -10.30
N VAL A 134 2.50 -5.70 -9.16
CA VAL A 134 1.18 -5.11 -8.88
C VAL A 134 0.84 -4.05 -9.93
N GLN A 135 1.78 -3.19 -10.30
CA GLN A 135 1.56 -2.16 -11.32
C GLN A 135 1.28 -2.77 -12.69
N ASP A 136 2.01 -3.81 -13.09
CA ASP A 136 1.77 -4.52 -14.34
C ASP A 136 0.37 -5.17 -14.37
N LEU A 137 -0.05 -5.79 -13.27
CA LEU A 137 -1.39 -6.36 -13.13
C LEU A 137 -2.48 -5.28 -13.23
N LYS A 138 -2.29 -4.11 -12.63
CA LYS A 138 -3.21 -2.96 -12.76
C LYS A 138 -3.34 -2.52 -14.22
N THR A 139 -2.25 -2.44 -14.98
CA THR A 139 -2.31 -2.10 -16.41
C THR A 139 -3.06 -3.12 -17.26
N GLN A 140 -3.09 -4.38 -16.82
CA GLN A 140 -3.86 -5.46 -17.41
C GLN A 140 -5.34 -5.48 -16.97
N GLY A 141 -5.77 -4.52 -16.15
CA GLY A 141 -7.15 -4.40 -15.67
C GLY A 141 -7.51 -5.31 -14.50
N VAL A 142 -6.52 -5.87 -13.80
CA VAL A 142 -6.75 -6.64 -12.57
C VAL A 142 -7.12 -5.69 -11.43
N THR A 143 -8.19 -5.99 -10.71
CA THR A 143 -8.57 -5.27 -9.51
C THR A 143 -7.83 -5.83 -8.30
N ILE A 144 -7.18 -4.98 -7.54
CA ILE A 144 -6.39 -5.39 -6.37
C ILE A 144 -6.89 -4.63 -5.14
N LEU A 145 -7.35 -5.36 -4.13
CA LEU A 145 -7.68 -4.83 -2.82
C LEU A 145 -6.63 -5.30 -1.82
N TYR A 146 -5.92 -4.38 -1.22
CA TYR A 146 -4.91 -4.74 -0.22
C TYR A 146 -5.08 -3.96 1.07
N SER A 147 -4.73 -4.58 2.19
CA SER A 147 -4.55 -3.91 3.46
C SER A 147 -3.08 -3.54 3.64
N SER A 148 -2.82 -2.40 4.26
CA SER A 148 -1.47 -2.01 4.67
C SER A 148 -1.52 -1.14 5.91
N HIS A 149 -0.47 -1.21 6.71
CA HIS A 149 -0.18 -0.25 7.76
C HIS A 149 0.99 0.68 7.35
N TYR A 150 1.58 0.48 6.18
CA TYR A 150 2.61 1.35 5.59
C TYR A 150 1.94 2.42 4.73
N ILE A 151 1.67 3.57 5.35
CA ILE A 151 0.90 4.65 4.72
C ILE A 151 1.61 5.21 3.50
N GLU A 152 2.95 5.31 3.53
CA GLU A 152 3.75 5.76 2.40
C GLU A 152 3.57 4.85 1.16
N GLU A 153 3.46 3.52 1.36
CA GLU A 153 3.17 2.62 0.26
C GLU A 153 1.79 2.89 -0.34
N VAL A 154 0.78 3.04 0.52
CA VAL A 154 -0.60 3.33 0.08
C VAL A 154 -0.65 4.63 -0.72
N GLU A 155 0.06 5.66 -0.27
CA GLU A 155 0.13 6.96 -0.93
C GLU A 155 0.66 6.88 -2.37
N HIS A 156 1.63 5.99 -2.62
CA HIS A 156 2.27 5.86 -3.94
C HIS A 156 1.66 4.79 -4.83
N THR A 157 0.94 3.82 -4.28
CA THR A 157 0.51 2.64 -5.04
C THR A 157 -0.99 2.51 -5.21
N ALA A 158 -1.80 3.10 -4.30
CA ALA A 158 -3.24 2.99 -4.34
C ALA A 158 -3.89 4.02 -5.29
N ASP A 159 -4.94 3.62 -5.98
CA ASP A 159 -5.81 4.55 -6.74
C ASP A 159 -6.95 5.07 -5.86
N ARG A 160 -7.35 4.30 -4.85
CA ARG A 160 -8.44 4.61 -3.91
C ARG A 160 -8.08 4.11 -2.52
N ILE A 161 -8.44 4.88 -1.51
CA ILE A 161 -8.16 4.59 -0.11
C ILE A 161 -9.48 4.47 0.63
N LEU A 162 -9.63 3.37 1.36
CA LEU A 162 -10.73 3.12 2.27
C LEU A 162 -10.16 3.12 3.70
N LEU A 163 -10.49 4.14 4.48
CA LEU A 163 -10.00 4.27 5.84
C LEU A 163 -11.00 3.66 6.82
N LEU A 164 -10.56 2.60 7.50
CA LEU A 164 -11.36 1.92 8.51
C LEU A 164 -10.87 2.28 9.91
N ASN A 165 -11.82 2.55 10.80
CA ASN A 165 -11.58 2.69 12.24
C ASN A 165 -12.66 1.93 13.01
N LYS A 166 -12.27 1.06 13.96
CA LYS A 166 -13.18 0.28 14.82
C LYS A 166 -14.33 -0.44 14.07
N GLY A 167 -14.07 -0.87 12.83
CA GLY A 167 -15.06 -1.56 11.98
C GLY A 167 -15.94 -0.65 11.15
N GLU A 168 -15.78 0.65 11.24
CA GLU A 168 -16.51 1.65 10.45
C GLU A 168 -15.65 2.20 9.31
N LEU A 169 -16.25 2.42 8.15
CA LEU A 169 -15.62 3.10 7.03
C LEU A 169 -15.74 4.61 7.26
N ILE A 170 -14.68 5.24 7.76
CA ILE A 170 -14.68 6.68 8.07
C ILE A 170 -14.34 7.54 6.86
N ARG A 171 -13.66 6.97 5.85
CA ARG A 171 -13.32 7.72 4.64
C ARG A 171 -13.18 6.81 3.43
N ASP A 172 -13.60 7.35 2.28
CA ASP A 172 -13.46 6.77 0.95
C ASP A 172 -12.95 7.88 0.02
N THR A 173 -11.70 7.78 -0.43
CA THR A 173 -11.00 8.88 -1.09
C THR A 173 -9.90 8.37 -2.02
N THR A 174 -9.15 9.29 -2.62
CA THR A 174 -7.94 9.00 -3.37
C THR A 174 -6.72 9.66 -2.71
N PRO A 175 -5.48 9.15 -2.95
CA PRO A 175 -4.27 9.81 -2.43
C PRO A 175 -4.17 11.29 -2.85
N LEU A 176 -4.59 11.60 -4.08
CA LEU A 176 -4.58 12.98 -4.59
C LEU A 176 -5.58 13.87 -3.85
N ALA A 177 -6.82 13.37 -3.65
CA ALA A 177 -7.86 14.12 -2.93
C ALA A 177 -7.42 14.38 -1.48
N MET A 178 -6.93 13.36 -0.78
CA MET A 178 -6.40 13.53 0.58
C MET A 178 -5.31 14.59 0.65
N ARG A 179 -4.35 14.58 -0.28
CA ARG A 179 -3.28 15.60 -0.33
C ARG A 179 -3.79 17.00 -0.67
N SER A 180 -4.82 17.12 -1.50
CA SER A 180 -5.36 18.42 -1.92
C SER A 180 -6.25 19.09 -0.86
N GLU A 181 -6.84 18.30 0.04
CA GLU A 181 -7.62 18.81 1.18
C GLU A 181 -6.73 19.38 2.29
N GLU A 182 -5.43 19.03 2.30
CA GLU A 182 -4.46 19.51 3.27
C GLU A 182 -4.08 20.97 2.97
N ILE A 183 -4.61 21.87 3.77
CA ILE A 183 -4.30 23.31 3.70
C ILE A 183 -2.91 23.58 4.26
N GLU A 184 -2.48 22.79 5.26
CA GLU A 184 -1.16 22.95 5.89
C GLU A 184 -0.02 22.52 4.96
N LYS A 185 0.97 23.39 4.80
CA LYS A 185 2.19 23.10 4.05
C LYS A 185 3.40 23.18 4.97
N HIS A 186 4.30 22.27 4.77
CA HIS A 186 5.55 22.16 5.51
C HIS A 186 6.69 22.66 4.63
N PHE A 187 7.31 23.74 5.04
CA PHE A 187 8.49 24.30 4.40
C PHE A 187 9.74 23.87 5.18
N ILE A 188 10.75 23.41 4.47
CA ILE A 188 12.09 23.17 5.03
C ILE A 188 13.00 24.25 4.43
N LEU A 189 13.56 25.09 5.30
CA LEU A 189 14.27 26.32 4.92
C LEU A 189 15.67 26.35 5.52
N PRO A 190 16.65 27.01 4.86
CA PRO A 190 17.91 27.33 5.47
C PRO A 190 17.75 28.21 6.73
N LEU A 191 18.68 28.06 7.69
CA LEU A 191 18.70 28.88 8.94
C LEU A 191 18.80 30.38 8.72
N ALA A 192 19.31 30.81 7.56
CA ALA A 192 19.41 32.20 7.18
C ALA A 192 18.08 32.98 7.23
N TYR A 193 16.96 32.26 7.04
CA TYR A 193 15.62 32.87 7.03
C TYR A 193 14.92 32.83 8.39
N LYS A 194 15.65 32.54 9.48
CA LYS A 194 15.07 32.43 10.83
C LYS A 194 14.33 33.68 11.27
N GLU A 195 14.90 34.86 11.04
CA GLU A 195 14.27 36.13 11.41
C GLU A 195 12.95 36.39 10.65
N VAL A 196 12.86 35.93 9.38
CA VAL A 196 11.66 36.03 8.56
C VAL A 196 10.58 35.15 9.15
N VAL A 197 10.94 33.92 9.52
CA VAL A 197 10.03 32.94 10.14
C VAL A 197 9.49 33.44 11.47
N GLU A 198 10.37 33.93 12.36
CA GLU A 198 10.02 34.43 13.70
C GLU A 198 9.09 35.65 13.69
N LYS A 199 9.24 36.50 12.69
CA LYS A 199 8.44 37.75 12.56
C LYS A 199 7.17 37.55 11.76
N SER A 200 6.99 36.41 11.09
CA SER A 200 5.86 36.16 10.20
C SER A 200 4.60 35.71 10.95
N VAL A 201 3.51 36.41 10.74
CA VAL A 201 2.16 36.03 11.23
C VAL A 201 1.55 34.90 10.42
N LEU A 202 2.16 34.51 9.28
CA LEU A 202 1.71 33.45 8.41
C LEU A 202 2.18 32.07 8.89
N VAL A 203 3.08 32.04 9.87
CA VAL A 203 3.65 30.81 10.43
C VAL A 203 2.84 30.37 11.64
N GLU A 204 2.27 29.16 11.58
CA GLU A 204 1.54 28.60 12.72
C GLU A 204 2.48 27.99 13.76
N ARG A 205 3.49 27.27 13.29
CA ARG A 205 4.51 26.65 14.12
C ARG A 205 5.80 26.46 13.34
N TRP A 206 6.92 26.48 14.03
CA TRP A 206 8.20 26.17 13.45
C TRP A 206 9.14 25.52 14.45
N VAL A 207 10.10 24.75 13.95
CA VAL A 207 11.12 24.07 14.74
C VAL A 207 12.47 24.23 14.05
N GLN A 208 13.51 24.59 14.81
CA GLN A 208 14.86 24.58 14.31
C GLN A 208 15.48 23.18 14.45
N LYS A 209 15.97 22.64 13.35
CA LYS A 209 16.84 21.47 13.28
C LYS A 209 18.31 21.94 13.20
N GLN A 210 19.27 20.99 13.13
CA GLN A 210 20.70 21.34 13.11
C GLN A 210 21.08 22.30 11.96
N ASP A 211 20.50 22.09 10.78
CA ASP A 211 20.86 22.76 9.52
C ASP A 211 19.69 23.41 8.80
N ALA A 212 18.47 23.29 9.32
CA ALA A 212 17.27 23.78 8.67
C ALA A 212 16.18 24.24 9.66
N LEU A 213 15.25 25.03 9.16
CA LEU A 213 14.00 25.37 9.82
C LEU A 213 12.88 24.54 9.21
N GLN A 214 12.09 23.90 10.03
CA GLN A 214 10.83 23.29 9.62
C GLN A 214 9.69 24.21 10.02
N VAL A 215 8.94 24.67 9.04
CA VAL A 215 7.89 25.69 9.21
C VAL A 215 6.57 25.12 8.69
N VAL A 216 5.50 25.32 9.44
CA VAL A 216 4.15 24.94 9.07
C VAL A 216 3.30 26.19 8.87
N THR A 217 2.62 26.27 7.73
CA THR A 217 1.74 27.38 7.38
C THR A 217 0.52 26.89 6.60
N ARG A 218 -0.61 27.58 6.76
CA ARG A 218 -1.81 27.41 5.91
C ARG A 218 -1.84 28.40 4.75
N GLU A 219 -1.03 29.43 4.81
CA GLU A 219 -0.96 30.50 3.82
C GLU A 219 0.30 30.33 2.95
N ALA A 220 0.45 29.15 2.33
CA ALA A 220 1.69 28.77 1.65
C ALA A 220 2.12 29.73 0.55
N ASN A 221 1.18 30.26 -0.25
CA ASN A 221 1.50 31.21 -1.31
C ASN A 221 2.02 32.54 -0.74
N ALA A 222 1.33 33.09 0.24
CA ALA A 222 1.73 34.35 0.90
C ALA A 222 3.06 34.19 1.63
N PHE A 223 3.27 33.04 2.27
CA PHE A 223 4.54 32.75 2.95
C PHE A 223 5.69 32.58 1.94
N TRP A 224 5.45 31.92 0.80
CA TRP A 224 6.44 31.84 -0.27
C TRP A 224 6.81 33.24 -0.83
N GLU A 225 5.81 34.11 -1.09
CA GLU A 225 6.07 35.47 -1.54
C GLU A 225 6.92 36.26 -0.55
N LEU A 226 6.66 36.10 0.74
CA LEU A 226 7.47 36.71 1.82
C LEU A 226 8.92 36.22 1.78
N LEU A 227 9.13 34.91 1.62
CA LEU A 227 10.48 34.32 1.50
C LEU A 227 11.21 34.82 0.25
N ALA A 228 10.52 34.85 -0.89
CA ALA A 228 11.07 35.32 -2.16
C ALA A 228 11.49 36.81 -2.08
N GLN A 229 10.70 37.68 -1.41
CA GLN A 229 11.04 39.05 -1.14
C GLN A 229 12.27 39.19 -0.23
N ALA A 230 12.48 38.24 0.67
CA ALA A 230 13.68 38.14 1.52
C ALA A 230 14.90 37.56 0.79
N GLY A 231 14.77 37.24 -0.53
CA GLY A 231 15.87 36.75 -1.35
C GLY A 231 16.02 35.22 -1.35
N CYS A 232 15.02 34.47 -0.84
CA CYS A 232 15.03 33.02 -0.85
C CYS A 232 14.78 32.48 -2.26
N SER A 233 15.62 31.53 -2.68
CA SER A 233 15.40 30.78 -3.92
C SER A 233 14.56 29.55 -3.68
N ILE A 234 13.66 29.24 -4.62
CA ILE A 234 12.88 28.01 -4.58
C ILE A 234 13.76 26.74 -4.60
N GLN A 235 14.99 26.85 -5.09
CA GLN A 235 15.97 25.76 -5.13
C GLN A 235 16.59 25.46 -3.76
N GLU A 236 16.46 26.37 -2.80
CA GLU A 236 17.02 26.26 -1.44
C GLU A 236 16.03 25.67 -0.43
N ILE A 237 14.80 25.42 -0.86
CA ILE A 237 13.72 25.00 0.03
C ILE A 237 13.07 23.70 -0.45
N GLU A 238 12.47 23.00 0.51
CA GLU A 238 11.51 21.94 0.21
C GLU A 238 10.12 22.37 0.68
N VAL A 239 9.10 22.08 -0.13
CA VAL A 239 7.70 22.31 0.24
C VAL A 239 6.97 21.00 0.16
N ASN A 240 6.55 20.50 1.30
CA ASN A 240 5.86 19.24 1.42
C ASN A 240 4.42 19.47 1.89
N ASN A 241 3.50 18.61 1.45
CA ASN A 241 2.21 18.49 2.11
C ASN A 241 2.43 17.82 3.47
N ARG A 242 1.50 18.00 4.38
CA ARG A 242 1.39 17.15 5.56
C ARG A 242 1.39 15.68 5.12
N SER A 243 2.01 14.80 5.89
CA SER A 243 2.01 13.38 5.52
C SER A 243 0.59 12.80 5.66
N LEU A 244 0.26 11.86 4.78
CA LEU A 244 -1.00 11.09 4.88
C LEU A 244 -1.14 10.43 6.26
N LEU A 245 -0.01 10.08 6.88
CA LEU A 245 0.08 9.53 8.24
C LEU A 245 -0.52 10.47 9.28
N ASP A 246 -0.14 11.74 9.24
CA ASP A 246 -0.62 12.73 10.21
C ASP A 246 -2.12 12.98 10.06
N THR A 247 -2.62 13.00 8.81
CA THR A 247 -4.04 13.14 8.50
C THR A 247 -4.85 11.96 9.02
N ILE A 248 -4.37 10.74 8.80
CA ILE A 248 -5.01 9.52 9.30
C ILE A 248 -5.03 9.49 10.83
N PHE A 249 -3.95 9.90 11.49
CA PHE A 249 -3.91 9.96 12.95
C PHE A 249 -4.94 10.92 13.52
N GLU A 250 -5.12 12.10 12.95
CA GLU A 250 -6.14 13.04 13.43
C GLU A 250 -7.56 12.53 13.20
N GLU A 251 -7.84 11.92 12.05
CA GLU A 251 -9.15 11.36 11.77
C GLU A 251 -9.50 10.18 12.69
N THR A 252 -8.51 9.36 13.04
CA THR A 252 -8.73 8.26 14.00
C THR A 252 -8.93 8.75 15.42
N GLN A 253 -8.33 9.88 15.82
CA GLN A 253 -8.53 10.48 17.15
C GLN A 253 -9.88 11.20 17.26
N LYS A 254 -10.35 11.86 16.20
CA LYS A 254 -11.68 12.52 16.18
C LYS A 254 -12.84 11.53 16.28
N GLY A 255 -12.63 10.26 15.98
CA GLY A 255 -13.63 9.19 16.12
C GLY A 255 -13.66 8.57 17.54
N ASP A 256 -12.86 9.07 18.49
CA ASP A 256 -12.80 8.60 19.88
C ASP A 256 -13.56 9.53 20.85
N ASP A 257 -14.09 10.67 20.39
CA ASP A 257 -14.97 11.58 21.11
C ASP A 257 -16.46 11.33 20.71
#